data_1a68262262200af5cd9f126e29345f47
#
_entry.id   1a68262262200af5cd9f126e29345f47
#
_cell.length_a   1.000
_cell.length_b   1.000
_cell.length_c   1.000
_cell.angle_alpha   90.00
_cell.angle_beta   90.00
_cell.angle_gamma   90.00
#
_symmetry.space_group_name_H-M   'P 1'
#
loop_
_entity.id
_entity.type
_entity.pdbx_description
1 polymer ?
#
loop_
_entity_poly.entity_id
_entity_poly.type
_entity_poly.pdbx_seq_one_letter_code
_entity_poly.pdbx_strand_id
1 'polypeptide(L)'
;MLVTVFRLEMNKGEKNELLFKIYLCFLKRKKNKYTIFGEIKSLGFGEKEYSALNKEIDFENLNEEKDLKKLCDELRIEKSSPLSKADVHVNKIGYSIKYMSAAPPSIINHTTRKGFLRIATKLDLNISELDGLIDVYWELRNSKKITEDCGNNNKHSPFKKHKEILRPYLEYFCFNGTGSKDSKHPADSVVKFHKFNDPSTWKIY
;
A
#
# COMPACT_ATOMS: atom_id res chain seq x y z
N MET A 1 -34.79 -12.01 -18.48
CA MET A 1 -34.19 -11.54 -17.23
C MET A 1 -32.75 -11.15 -17.52
N LEU A 2 -32.51 -9.86 -17.79
CA LEU A 2 -31.18 -9.33 -18.13
C LEU A 2 -30.39 -9.22 -16.83
N VAL A 3 -29.41 -10.10 -16.62
CA VAL A 3 -28.44 -9.95 -15.55
C VAL A 3 -27.49 -8.84 -15.97
N THR A 4 -27.72 -7.65 -15.47
CA THR A 4 -26.78 -6.52 -15.63
C THR A 4 -25.53 -6.85 -14.80
N VAL A 5 -24.53 -7.42 -15.43
CA VAL A 5 -23.20 -7.58 -14.83
C VAL A 5 -22.62 -6.18 -14.70
N PHE A 6 -22.73 -5.58 -13.51
CA PHE A 6 -21.96 -4.39 -13.16
C PHE A 6 -20.48 -4.74 -13.23
N ARG A 7 -19.86 -4.46 -14.38
CA ARG A 7 -18.40 -4.46 -14.51
C ARG A 7 -17.90 -3.28 -13.69
N LEU A 8 -17.44 -3.52 -12.48
CA LEU A 8 -16.70 -2.53 -11.72
C LEU A 8 -15.42 -2.21 -12.53
N GLU A 9 -15.38 -1.02 -13.10
CA GLU A 9 -14.17 -0.50 -13.74
C GLU A 9 -13.04 -0.45 -12.70
N MET A 10 -11.83 -0.78 -13.15
CA MET A 10 -10.63 -0.75 -12.31
C MET A 10 -10.34 0.68 -11.87
N ASN A 11 -10.24 0.92 -10.57
CA ASN A 11 -9.90 2.26 -10.09
C ASN A 11 -8.45 2.64 -10.45
N LYS A 12 -8.16 3.94 -10.42
CA LYS A 12 -6.86 4.48 -10.83
C LYS A 12 -5.68 3.90 -10.02
N GLY A 13 -5.87 3.61 -8.74
CA GLY A 13 -4.83 3.01 -7.89
C GLY A 13 -4.52 1.59 -8.31
N GLU A 14 -5.54 0.78 -8.52
CA GLU A 14 -5.42 -0.61 -8.98
C GLU A 14 -4.74 -0.71 -10.36
N LYS A 15 -5.15 0.17 -11.30
CA LYS A 15 -4.53 0.24 -12.63
C LYS A 15 -3.03 0.52 -12.52
N ASN A 16 -2.65 1.52 -11.72
CA ASN A 16 -1.25 1.89 -11.56
C ASN A 16 -0.44 0.84 -10.79
N GLU A 17 -1.03 0.10 -9.85
CA GLU A 17 -0.40 -1.05 -9.21
C GLU A 17 -0.03 -2.13 -10.24
N LEU A 18 -0.96 -2.51 -11.13
CA LEU A 18 -0.71 -3.50 -12.15
C LEU A 18 0.33 -3.02 -13.18
N LEU A 19 0.23 -1.78 -13.64
CA LEU A 19 1.22 -1.17 -14.54
C LEU A 19 2.61 -1.16 -13.92
N PHE A 20 2.73 -0.86 -12.64
CA PHE A 20 4.00 -0.90 -11.92
C PHE A 20 4.58 -2.32 -11.89
N LYS A 21 3.78 -3.34 -11.60
CA LYS A 21 4.21 -4.75 -11.62
C LYS A 21 4.68 -5.19 -13.01
N ILE A 22 3.96 -4.81 -14.07
CA ILE A 22 4.37 -5.09 -15.45
C ILE A 22 5.70 -4.40 -15.78
N TYR A 23 5.87 -3.15 -15.34
CA TYR A 23 7.12 -2.43 -15.58
C TYR A 23 8.30 -3.06 -14.82
N LEU A 24 8.09 -3.62 -13.64
CA LEU A 24 9.11 -4.41 -12.96
C LEU A 24 9.51 -5.66 -13.76
N CYS A 25 8.57 -6.34 -14.44
CA CYS A 25 8.88 -7.44 -15.35
C CYS A 25 9.74 -6.98 -16.53
N PHE A 26 9.45 -5.80 -17.08
CA PHE A 26 10.27 -5.18 -18.12
C PHE A 26 11.69 -4.86 -17.63
N LEU A 27 11.84 -4.27 -16.45
CA LEU A 27 13.15 -3.99 -15.86
C LEU A 27 13.96 -5.25 -15.56
N LYS A 28 13.29 -6.31 -15.06
CA LYS A 28 13.91 -7.63 -14.85
C LYS A 28 14.47 -8.18 -16.16
N ARG A 29 13.69 -8.14 -17.27
CA ARG A 29 14.13 -8.57 -18.60
C ARG A 29 15.31 -7.76 -19.11
N LYS A 30 15.27 -6.43 -18.96
CA LYS A 30 16.37 -5.52 -19.38
C LYS A 30 17.60 -5.61 -18.50
N LYS A 31 17.58 -6.39 -17.41
CA LYS A 31 18.65 -6.48 -16.40
C LYS A 31 19.07 -5.09 -15.89
N ASN A 32 18.11 -4.20 -15.76
CA ASN A 32 18.37 -2.82 -15.34
C ASN A 32 18.82 -2.80 -13.87
N LYS A 33 20.00 -2.21 -13.61
CA LYS A 33 20.59 -2.09 -12.26
C LYS A 33 20.41 -0.69 -11.65
N TYR A 34 19.91 0.26 -12.43
CA TYR A 34 19.81 1.67 -12.04
C TYR A 34 18.43 2.03 -11.46
N THR A 35 17.86 1.15 -10.66
CA THR A 35 16.61 1.38 -9.94
C THR A 35 16.87 1.33 -8.44
N ILE A 36 15.90 1.81 -7.66
CA ILE A 36 15.94 1.70 -6.19
C ILE A 36 15.98 0.24 -5.69
N PHE A 37 15.65 -0.74 -6.54
CA PHE A 37 15.71 -2.17 -6.23
C PHE A 37 17.06 -2.80 -6.62
N GLY A 38 17.94 -2.07 -7.32
CA GLY A 38 19.09 -2.64 -7.98
C GLY A 38 18.71 -3.64 -9.08
N GLU A 39 19.50 -4.68 -9.26
CA GLU A 39 19.17 -5.76 -10.21
C GLU A 39 18.02 -6.63 -9.67
N ILE A 40 16.96 -6.77 -10.45
CA ILE A 40 15.80 -7.61 -10.11
C ILE A 40 16.11 -9.06 -10.48
N LYS A 41 16.48 -9.87 -9.49
CA LYS A 41 16.79 -11.30 -9.67
C LYS A 41 15.53 -12.16 -9.56
N SER A 42 14.67 -11.88 -8.59
CA SER A 42 13.37 -12.54 -8.42
C SER A 42 12.26 -11.51 -8.34
N LEU A 43 11.10 -11.83 -8.92
CA LEU A 43 9.93 -10.96 -8.98
C LEU A 43 8.67 -11.81 -8.98
N GLY A 44 7.72 -11.51 -8.08
CA GLY A 44 6.49 -12.28 -7.97
C GLY A 44 5.60 -11.83 -6.83
N PHE A 45 4.73 -12.73 -6.38
CA PHE A 45 3.86 -12.52 -5.22
C PHE A 45 3.76 -13.80 -4.39
N GLY A 46 4.14 -13.73 -3.12
CA GLY A 46 4.30 -14.92 -2.28
C GLY A 46 5.35 -15.85 -2.91
N GLU A 47 4.97 -17.12 -3.10
CA GLU A 47 5.82 -18.13 -3.76
C GLU A 47 5.68 -18.16 -5.29
N LYS A 48 4.70 -17.40 -5.84
CA LYS A 48 4.46 -17.37 -7.29
C LYS A 48 5.38 -16.37 -7.96
N GLU A 49 6.25 -16.83 -8.86
CA GLU A 49 7.01 -15.94 -9.73
C GLU A 49 6.18 -15.46 -10.91
N TYR A 50 6.39 -14.18 -11.28
CA TYR A 50 5.82 -13.63 -12.51
C TYR A 50 6.54 -14.20 -13.72
N SER A 51 5.80 -14.45 -14.79
CA SER A 51 6.35 -14.99 -16.04
C SER A 51 7.31 -13.99 -16.68
N ALA A 52 8.25 -14.50 -17.46
CA ALA A 52 9.16 -13.66 -18.22
C ALA A 52 8.40 -12.84 -19.28
N LEU A 53 8.80 -11.59 -19.43
CA LEU A 53 8.27 -10.71 -20.46
C LEU A 53 8.96 -11.00 -21.80
N ASN A 54 8.28 -11.68 -22.72
CA ASN A 54 8.86 -12.15 -23.98
C ASN A 54 8.70 -11.17 -25.17
N LYS A 55 8.06 -10.01 -24.95
CA LYS A 55 7.79 -9.01 -25.99
C LYS A 55 8.15 -7.60 -25.51
N GLU A 56 8.38 -6.69 -26.45
CA GLU A 56 8.41 -5.26 -26.15
C GLU A 56 6.99 -4.78 -25.82
N ILE A 57 6.89 -3.84 -24.89
CA ILE A 57 5.63 -3.23 -24.48
C ILE A 57 5.68 -1.75 -24.76
N ASP A 58 4.67 -1.27 -25.46
CA ASP A 58 4.36 0.14 -25.55
C ASP A 58 3.49 0.54 -24.34
N PHE A 59 4.13 1.09 -23.33
CA PHE A 59 3.46 1.52 -22.10
C PHE A 59 2.54 2.74 -22.29
N GLU A 60 2.74 3.52 -23.34
CA GLU A 60 1.90 4.70 -23.63
C GLU A 60 0.54 4.29 -24.18
N ASN A 61 0.49 3.19 -24.90
CA ASN A 61 -0.74 2.61 -25.47
C ASN A 61 -1.43 1.57 -24.58
N LEU A 62 -0.86 1.25 -23.41
CA LEU A 62 -1.46 0.34 -22.42
C LEU A 62 -2.59 1.03 -21.61
N ASN A 63 -3.45 1.78 -22.31
CA ASN A 63 -4.51 2.55 -21.64
C ASN A 63 -5.83 1.81 -21.54
N GLU A 64 -6.06 0.78 -22.38
CA GLU A 64 -7.27 0.01 -22.32
C GLU A 64 -7.20 -1.09 -21.25
N GLU A 65 -8.24 -1.16 -20.42
CA GLU A 65 -8.33 -2.15 -19.33
C GLU A 65 -8.23 -3.60 -19.84
N LYS A 66 -8.75 -3.86 -21.05
CA LYS A 66 -8.72 -5.18 -21.70
C LYS A 66 -7.29 -5.62 -22.00
N ASP A 67 -6.46 -4.73 -22.56
CA ASP A 67 -5.08 -5.04 -22.91
C ASP A 67 -4.21 -5.21 -21.66
N LEU A 68 -4.46 -4.38 -20.65
CA LEU A 68 -3.80 -4.51 -19.36
C LEU A 68 -4.12 -5.86 -18.70
N LYS A 69 -5.38 -6.28 -18.67
CA LYS A 69 -5.79 -7.59 -18.14
C LYS A 69 -5.14 -8.74 -18.90
N LYS A 70 -5.19 -8.72 -20.23
CA LYS A 70 -4.55 -9.74 -21.06
C LYS A 70 -3.06 -9.87 -20.77
N LEU A 71 -2.36 -8.74 -20.62
CA LEU A 71 -0.94 -8.75 -20.31
C LEU A 71 -0.66 -9.25 -18.89
N CYS A 72 -1.51 -8.90 -17.91
CA CYS A 72 -1.41 -9.43 -16.56
C CYS A 72 -1.56 -10.96 -16.54
N ASP A 73 -2.54 -11.50 -17.30
CA ASP A 73 -2.76 -12.94 -17.40
C ASP A 73 -1.53 -13.64 -18.03
N GLU A 74 -0.97 -13.09 -19.12
CA GLU A 74 0.24 -13.62 -19.76
C GLU A 74 1.43 -13.65 -18.79
N LEU A 75 1.58 -12.62 -17.97
CA LEU A 75 2.67 -12.47 -16.99
C LEU A 75 2.37 -13.14 -15.65
N ARG A 76 1.19 -13.70 -15.44
CA ARG A 76 0.69 -14.25 -14.17
C ARG A 76 0.68 -13.21 -13.04
N ILE A 77 0.41 -11.95 -13.41
CA ILE A 77 0.29 -10.85 -12.47
C ILE A 77 -1.16 -10.78 -11.99
N GLU A 78 -1.36 -10.90 -10.69
CA GLU A 78 -2.65 -10.77 -10.06
C GLU A 78 -2.72 -9.48 -9.21
N LYS A 79 -3.93 -8.96 -9.03
CA LYS A 79 -4.19 -7.94 -8.02
C LYS A 79 -3.96 -8.55 -6.64
N SER A 80 -3.32 -7.80 -5.77
CA SER A 80 -3.09 -8.23 -4.39
C SER A 80 -4.40 -8.44 -3.65
N SER A 81 -4.46 -9.48 -2.83
CA SER A 81 -5.61 -9.71 -1.95
C SER A 81 -5.75 -8.56 -0.95
N PRO A 82 -6.97 -8.11 -0.59
CA PRO A 82 -7.19 -7.14 0.47
C PRO A 82 -6.59 -7.53 1.83
N LEU A 83 -6.24 -8.82 1.98
CA LEU A 83 -5.62 -9.37 3.19
C LEU A 83 -4.09 -9.37 3.13
N SER A 84 -3.51 -9.03 2.00
CA SER A 84 -2.08 -8.89 1.83
C SER A 84 -1.66 -7.44 2.08
N LYS A 85 -0.51 -7.25 2.69
CA LYS A 85 0.13 -5.94 2.84
C LYS A 85 1.18 -5.72 1.77
N ALA A 86 1.93 -6.76 1.42
CA ALA A 86 2.74 -6.74 0.21
C ALA A 86 1.84 -6.82 -1.03
N ASP A 87 2.18 -6.03 -2.02
CA ASP A 87 1.57 -6.04 -3.36
C ASP A 87 2.46 -6.78 -4.36
N VAL A 88 3.77 -6.82 -4.09
CA VAL A 88 4.78 -7.50 -4.91
C VAL A 88 5.98 -7.87 -4.03
N HIS A 89 6.67 -8.96 -4.41
CA HIS A 89 7.98 -9.31 -3.86
C HIS A 89 9.05 -9.08 -4.93
N VAL A 90 10.05 -8.27 -4.59
CA VAL A 90 11.24 -8.02 -5.42
C VAL A 90 12.44 -8.48 -4.64
N ASN A 91 13.22 -9.41 -5.18
CA ASN A 91 14.37 -9.99 -4.49
C ASN A 91 14.03 -10.54 -3.10
N LYS A 92 12.85 -11.16 -2.96
CA LYS A 92 12.25 -11.71 -1.74
C LYS A 92 11.78 -10.68 -0.70
N ILE A 93 11.95 -9.38 -0.95
CA ILE A 93 11.45 -8.31 -0.10
C ILE A 93 10.02 -7.97 -0.53
N GLY A 94 9.09 -7.91 0.42
CA GLY A 94 7.69 -7.57 0.19
C GLY A 94 7.47 -6.06 0.17
N TYR A 95 6.91 -5.54 -0.92
CA TYR A 95 6.62 -4.11 -1.08
C TYR A 95 5.13 -3.83 -1.19
N SER A 96 4.65 -2.87 -0.40
CA SER A 96 3.34 -2.26 -0.62
C SER A 96 3.48 -1.12 -1.63
N ILE A 97 2.65 -1.14 -2.67
CA ILE A 97 2.71 -0.18 -3.79
C ILE A 97 1.74 0.97 -3.54
N LYS A 98 2.21 2.23 -3.62
CA LYS A 98 1.38 3.42 -3.41
C LYS A 98 1.58 4.44 -4.53
N TYR A 99 0.52 4.66 -5.31
CA TYR A 99 0.49 5.68 -6.34
C TYR A 99 0.20 7.05 -5.73
N MET A 100 1.11 8.01 -5.91
CA MET A 100 1.08 9.30 -5.21
C MET A 100 0.05 10.29 -5.72
N SER A 101 -0.44 10.13 -6.95
CA SER A 101 -1.46 11.02 -7.52
C SER A 101 -2.90 10.54 -7.24
N ALA A 102 -3.06 9.50 -6.43
CA ALA A 102 -4.33 9.11 -5.84
C ALA A 102 -4.54 9.81 -4.49
N ALA A 103 -5.77 9.76 -3.97
CA ALA A 103 -6.06 10.23 -2.62
C ALA A 103 -5.13 9.53 -1.61
N PRO A 104 -4.68 10.21 -0.55
CA PRO A 104 -3.87 9.60 0.49
C PRO A 104 -4.53 8.32 0.99
N PRO A 105 -3.80 7.20 1.07
CA PRO A 105 -4.38 5.96 1.56
C PRO A 105 -4.84 6.16 3.00
N SER A 106 -6.09 5.84 3.29
CA SER A 106 -6.56 5.78 4.65
C SER A 106 -6.04 4.49 5.29
N ILE A 107 -5.17 4.65 6.27
CA ILE A 107 -4.55 3.52 6.98
C ILE A 107 -5.56 2.85 7.91
N ILE A 108 -6.56 3.61 8.38
CA ILE A 108 -7.46 3.21 9.48
C ILE A 108 -8.92 3.04 9.00
N ASN A 109 -9.18 3.06 7.71
CA ASN A 109 -10.52 2.77 7.18
C ASN A 109 -10.94 1.38 7.64
N HIS A 110 -12.15 1.32 8.21
CA HIS A 110 -12.79 0.08 8.67
C HIS A 110 -12.21 -0.55 9.94
N THR A 111 -11.39 0.15 10.71
CA THR A 111 -10.92 -0.34 12.00
C THR A 111 -11.62 0.38 13.14
N THR A 112 -12.26 -0.39 14.02
CA THR A 112 -12.88 0.10 15.25
C THR A 112 -11.90 -0.02 16.42
N ARG A 113 -12.26 0.52 17.61
CA ARG A 113 -11.48 0.35 18.84
C ARG A 113 -11.15 -1.11 19.14
N LYS A 114 -12.03 -2.07 18.80
CA LYS A 114 -11.75 -3.52 18.94
C LYS A 114 -10.52 -3.94 18.14
N GLY A 115 -10.35 -3.39 16.95
CA GLY A 115 -9.16 -3.65 16.13
C GLY A 115 -7.89 -3.11 16.76
N PHE A 116 -7.92 -1.90 17.32
CA PHE A 116 -6.79 -1.34 18.05
C PHE A 116 -6.47 -2.13 19.31
N LEU A 117 -7.49 -2.55 20.07
CA LEU A 117 -7.29 -3.39 21.26
C LEU A 117 -6.64 -4.74 20.91
N ARG A 118 -7.08 -5.38 19.80
CA ARG A 118 -6.43 -6.61 19.32
C ARG A 118 -4.95 -6.40 19.03
N ILE A 119 -4.62 -5.29 18.37
CA ILE A 119 -3.22 -4.98 18.05
C ILE A 119 -2.42 -4.64 19.31
N ALA A 120 -3.00 -3.87 20.23
CA ALA A 120 -2.38 -3.57 21.52
C ALA A 120 -2.03 -4.85 22.29
N THR A 121 -2.99 -5.77 22.41
CA THR A 121 -2.77 -7.07 23.05
C THR A 121 -1.65 -7.87 22.34
N LYS A 122 -1.66 -7.87 21.00
CA LYS A 122 -0.65 -8.62 20.22
C LYS A 122 0.76 -8.05 20.37
N LEU A 123 0.89 -6.74 20.48
CA LEU A 123 2.18 -6.03 20.56
C LEU A 123 2.59 -5.68 21.99
N ASP A 124 1.85 -6.18 22.98
CA ASP A 124 2.05 -5.87 24.41
C ASP A 124 2.06 -4.35 24.70
N LEU A 125 1.10 -3.64 24.10
CA LEU A 125 0.94 -2.18 24.27
C LEU A 125 -0.21 -1.85 25.22
N ASN A 126 -0.07 -0.75 25.96
CA ASN A 126 -1.13 -0.24 26.80
C ASN A 126 -2.13 0.58 25.97
N ILE A 127 -3.32 0.01 25.68
CA ILE A 127 -4.36 0.69 24.89
C ILE A 127 -4.86 1.97 25.57
N SER A 128 -4.79 2.07 26.91
CA SER A 128 -5.25 3.26 27.65
C SER A 128 -4.41 4.50 27.32
N GLU A 129 -3.16 4.35 26.93
CA GLU A 129 -2.33 5.48 26.47
C GLU A 129 -2.85 6.05 25.15
N LEU A 130 -3.26 5.17 24.21
CA LEU A 130 -3.87 5.61 22.95
C LEU A 130 -5.25 6.23 23.20
N ASP A 131 -6.09 5.63 24.05
CA ASP A 131 -7.39 6.17 24.41
C ASP A 131 -7.24 7.57 25.02
N GLY A 132 -6.33 7.77 25.99
CA GLY A 132 -6.05 9.08 26.62
C GLY A 132 -5.55 10.10 25.60
N LEU A 133 -4.72 9.70 24.64
CA LEU A 133 -4.25 10.60 23.58
C LEU A 133 -5.39 11.04 22.65
N ILE A 134 -6.33 10.14 22.35
CA ILE A 134 -7.55 10.44 21.58
C ILE A 134 -8.43 11.43 22.36
N ASP A 135 -8.63 11.22 23.66
CA ASP A 135 -9.42 12.10 24.52
C ASP A 135 -8.82 13.51 24.53
N VAL A 136 -7.51 13.66 24.71
CA VAL A 136 -6.81 14.95 24.64
C VAL A 136 -7.02 15.62 23.27
N TYR A 137 -6.99 14.87 22.18
CA TYR A 137 -7.25 15.43 20.83
C TYR A 137 -8.66 16.01 20.74
N TRP A 138 -9.67 15.29 21.24
CA TRP A 138 -11.06 15.74 21.21
C TRP A 138 -11.31 16.92 22.14
N GLU A 139 -10.69 16.96 23.32
CA GLU A 139 -10.75 18.13 24.23
C GLU A 139 -10.20 19.38 23.56
N LEU A 140 -9.03 19.28 22.90
CA LEU A 140 -8.44 20.40 22.18
C LEU A 140 -9.32 20.87 21.02
N ARG A 141 -9.96 19.94 20.31
CA ARG A 141 -10.87 20.24 19.21
C ARG A 141 -12.16 20.91 19.71
N ASN A 142 -12.79 20.34 20.72
CA ASN A 142 -14.03 20.86 21.32
C ASN A 142 -13.83 22.25 21.95
N SER A 143 -12.68 22.49 22.55
CA SER A 143 -12.29 23.79 23.09
C SER A 143 -11.76 24.77 22.03
N LYS A 144 -11.79 24.40 20.72
CA LYS A 144 -11.31 25.23 19.60
C LYS A 144 -9.82 25.61 19.68
N LYS A 145 -9.02 24.89 20.46
CA LYS A 145 -7.57 25.08 20.52
C LYS A 145 -6.84 24.51 19.29
N ILE A 146 -7.48 23.57 18.59
CA ILE A 146 -7.09 23.08 17.27
C ILE A 146 -8.28 23.15 16.31
N THR A 147 -7.99 23.25 15.01
CA THR A 147 -9.02 23.29 13.96
C THR A 147 -9.61 21.91 13.69
N GLU A 148 -10.78 21.86 13.04
CA GLU A 148 -11.45 20.60 12.70
C GLU A 148 -10.64 19.72 11.75
N ASP A 149 -9.81 20.33 10.92
CA ASP A 149 -8.93 19.69 9.93
C ASP A 149 -7.50 19.47 10.48
N CYS A 150 -7.28 19.65 11.79
CA CYS A 150 -5.97 19.45 12.41
C CYS A 150 -5.50 18.02 12.22
N GLY A 151 -4.59 17.82 11.26
CA GLY A 151 -3.99 16.51 10.95
C GLY A 151 -3.03 16.04 12.04
N ASN A 152 -2.77 14.73 12.08
CA ASN A 152 -1.89 14.11 13.08
C ASN A 152 -0.45 14.67 13.04
N ASN A 153 -0.01 15.21 11.92
CA ASN A 153 1.34 15.79 11.75
C ASN A 153 1.41 17.30 12.06
N ASN A 154 0.29 17.92 12.39
CA ASN A 154 0.24 19.33 12.77
C ASN A 154 1.01 19.54 14.07
N LYS A 155 1.77 20.65 14.18
CA LYS A 155 2.57 20.98 15.37
C LYS A 155 1.76 21.10 16.66
N HIS A 156 0.47 21.39 16.55
CA HIS A 156 -0.46 21.51 17.66
C HIS A 156 -1.20 20.21 18.00
N SER A 157 -1.07 19.18 17.13
CA SER A 157 -1.69 17.89 17.37
C SER A 157 -0.98 17.11 18.48
N PRO A 158 -1.72 16.54 19.45
CA PRO A 158 -1.14 15.68 20.48
C PRO A 158 -0.50 14.42 19.85
N PHE A 159 -1.03 13.94 18.72
CA PHE A 159 -0.46 12.77 18.00
C PHE A 159 0.96 13.03 17.48
N LYS A 160 1.29 14.27 17.13
CA LYS A 160 2.67 14.60 16.74
C LYS A 160 3.62 14.62 17.92
N LYS A 161 3.15 15.09 19.06
CA LYS A 161 3.96 15.17 20.29
C LYS A 161 4.24 13.78 20.88
N HIS A 162 3.27 12.86 20.74
CA HIS A 162 3.28 11.51 21.30
C HIS A 162 3.24 10.46 20.18
N LYS A 163 4.04 10.69 19.14
CA LYS A 163 4.10 9.79 17.96
C LYS A 163 4.50 8.35 18.31
N GLU A 164 5.25 8.18 19.39
CA GLU A 164 5.68 6.87 19.91
C GLU A 164 4.49 5.99 20.30
N ILE A 165 3.39 6.56 20.80
CA ILE A 165 2.18 5.81 21.15
C ILE A 165 1.45 5.33 19.90
N LEU A 166 1.34 6.18 18.88
CA LEU A 166 0.58 5.85 17.66
C LEU A 166 1.39 5.00 16.66
N ARG A 167 2.71 5.18 16.65
CA ARG A 167 3.61 4.58 15.66
C ARG A 167 3.50 3.05 15.56
N PRO A 168 3.51 2.26 16.64
CA PRO A 168 3.42 0.80 16.54
C PRO A 168 2.13 0.33 15.85
N TYR A 169 1.01 1.01 16.12
CA TYR A 169 -0.26 0.71 15.44
C TYR A 169 -0.20 1.01 13.95
N LEU A 170 0.36 2.17 13.57
CA LEU A 170 0.50 2.54 12.17
C LEU A 170 1.43 1.57 11.42
N GLU A 171 2.54 1.20 12.02
CA GLU A 171 3.47 0.21 11.45
C GLU A 171 2.76 -1.14 11.26
N TYR A 172 1.99 -1.60 12.25
CA TYR A 172 1.22 -2.82 12.10
C TYR A 172 0.21 -2.73 10.94
N PHE A 173 -0.54 -1.64 10.84
CA PHE A 173 -1.51 -1.43 9.76
C PHE A 173 -0.85 -1.29 8.38
N CYS A 174 0.32 -0.71 8.31
CA CYS A 174 1.05 -0.56 7.06
C CYS A 174 1.64 -1.88 6.57
N PHE A 175 2.17 -2.69 7.48
CA PHE A 175 3.07 -3.79 7.11
C PHE A 175 2.57 -5.18 7.50
N ASN A 176 1.83 -5.32 8.61
CA ASN A 176 1.60 -6.63 9.23
C ASN A 176 0.16 -7.13 9.15
N GLY A 177 -0.84 -6.24 9.04
CA GLY A 177 -2.21 -6.70 9.03
C GLY A 177 -3.27 -5.61 9.10
N THR A 178 -4.45 -6.03 9.53
CA THR A 178 -5.65 -5.20 9.72
C THR A 178 -6.11 -5.26 11.17
N GLY A 179 -7.12 -4.47 11.55
CA GLY A 179 -7.73 -4.57 12.88
C GLY A 179 -8.36 -5.92 13.19
N SER A 180 -8.65 -6.74 12.19
CA SER A 180 -9.28 -8.05 12.35
C SER A 180 -8.32 -9.23 12.28
N LYS A 181 -7.25 -9.14 11.48
CA LYS A 181 -6.32 -10.26 11.25
C LYS A 181 -4.96 -9.83 10.72
N ASP A 182 -4.01 -10.73 10.88
CA ASP A 182 -2.67 -10.59 10.34
C ASP A 182 -2.68 -10.77 8.82
N SER A 183 -1.73 -10.16 8.16
CA SER A 183 -1.50 -10.37 6.73
C SER A 183 -0.87 -11.75 6.50
N LYS A 184 -1.32 -12.45 5.47
CA LYS A 184 -0.63 -13.67 4.99
C LYS A 184 0.68 -13.34 4.28
N HIS A 185 0.76 -12.13 3.71
CA HIS A 185 1.93 -11.60 3.02
C HIS A 185 2.22 -10.21 3.59
N PRO A 186 2.95 -10.11 4.71
CA PRO A 186 3.36 -8.82 5.25
C PRO A 186 4.23 -8.07 4.25
N ALA A 187 4.29 -6.75 4.37
CA ALA A 187 5.21 -5.93 3.60
C ALA A 187 6.42 -5.57 4.47
N ASP A 188 7.58 -5.49 3.86
CA ASP A 188 8.82 -5.04 4.50
C ASP A 188 9.03 -3.53 4.31
N SER A 189 8.44 -3.00 3.23
CA SER A 189 8.62 -1.60 2.82
C SER A 189 7.44 -1.10 2.00
N VAL A 190 7.33 0.22 1.88
CA VAL A 190 6.38 0.89 0.98
C VAL A 190 7.14 1.52 -0.17
N VAL A 191 6.76 1.22 -1.40
CA VAL A 191 7.22 1.96 -2.57
C VAL A 191 6.17 2.96 -3.00
N LYS A 192 6.55 4.23 -3.10
CA LYS A 192 5.72 5.32 -3.61
C LYS A 192 6.24 5.80 -4.94
N PHE A 193 5.35 6.12 -5.88
CA PHE A 193 5.72 6.62 -7.21
C PHE A 193 4.68 7.58 -7.77
N HIS A 194 5.09 8.48 -8.66
CA HIS A 194 4.22 9.35 -9.46
C HIS A 194 3.98 8.78 -10.86
N LYS A 195 5.03 8.21 -11.47
CA LYS A 195 4.96 7.53 -12.76
C LYS A 195 5.54 6.13 -12.60
N PHE A 196 4.78 5.12 -13.02
CA PHE A 196 5.20 3.72 -12.88
C PHE A 196 6.39 3.38 -13.77
N ASN A 197 6.53 4.02 -14.94
CA ASN A 197 7.60 3.83 -15.92
C ASN A 197 8.76 4.83 -15.80
N ASP A 198 8.82 5.58 -14.71
CA ASP A 198 9.90 6.51 -14.41
C ASP A 198 10.50 6.22 -13.02
N PRO A 199 11.56 5.38 -12.96
CA PRO A 199 12.21 5.01 -11.70
C PRO A 199 12.78 6.18 -10.89
N SER A 200 13.03 7.34 -11.51
CA SER A 200 13.50 8.53 -10.80
C SER A 200 12.46 9.12 -9.84
N THR A 201 11.17 8.79 -10.08
CA THR A 201 10.05 9.23 -9.25
C THR A 201 9.74 8.29 -8.09
N TRP A 202 10.45 7.17 -7.98
CA TRP A 202 10.19 6.14 -6.98
C TRP A 202 10.92 6.41 -5.68
N LYS A 203 10.26 6.12 -4.55
CA LYS A 203 10.84 6.23 -3.21
C LYS A 203 10.45 5.03 -2.37
N ILE A 204 11.41 4.47 -1.62
CA ILE A 204 11.19 3.41 -0.63
C ILE A 204 11.18 4.04 0.77
N TYR A 205 10.26 3.52 1.62
CA TYR A 205 10.07 3.91 3.02
C TYR A 205 9.96 2.67 3.91
#